data_ad8a664bce4cd24c454454f14d2cc0fc
#
_entry.id   ad8a664bce4cd24c454454f14d2cc0fc
#
_cell.length_a   1.000
_cell.length_b   1.000
_cell.length_c   1.000
_cell.angle_alpha   90.00
_cell.angle_beta   90.00
_cell.angle_gamma   90.00
#
_symmetry.space_group_name_H-M   'P 1'
#
loop_
_entity.id
_entity.type
_entity.pdbx_description
1 polymer ?
#
loop_
_entity_poly.entity_id
_entity_poly.type
_entity_poly.pdbx_seq_one_letter_code
_entity_poly.pdbx_strand_id
1 'polypeptide(L)'
;MTEFPTEDTKNTEAGGIKGSRIQDPKPDSFPGAVSSVLSVVKTFGRMVKFSHTVFALPFALAAAAIAARGHGITAAQVLAILVAMAGARTAAMGWNRIVDRRLDARNPRTASRELPTGKVSVLAAGLLTAASAAAFVAAAAFLGRLCLLLSPVVLLLVLGYSFTKRFTWLCHLFLGLAIGMAPAGAWIAVRGDVGIPAIWLSAAVATWIGGFDVLYALADRDFDRQAGIHSIPVRFGVPAALVLSALLHIGTVLALLAAGRAAGLGIIYYLGVTAVLGILIYEHGILRPSDLSRLDVAFFNLNGYVSLVYLAATLAQVLVG
;
A
#
# COMPACT_ATOMS: atom_id res chain seq x y z
N MET A 1 -12.35 -29.67 68.06
CA MET A 1 -11.94 -31.05 68.12
C MET A 1 -10.95 -31.21 66.98
N THR A 2 -9.63 -30.98 67.27
CA THR A 2 -8.68 -32.06 67.66
C THR A 2 -8.42 -32.95 66.43
N GLU A 3 -7.26 -33.17 65.85
CA GLU A 3 -5.87 -33.12 66.35
C GLU A 3 -4.92 -33.28 65.16
N PHE A 4 -3.76 -32.65 65.19
CA PHE A 4 -2.50 -33.18 64.63
C PHE A 4 -1.98 -34.27 65.60
N PRO A 5 -1.08 -35.18 65.32
CA PRO A 5 0.29 -35.01 64.87
C PRO A 5 0.82 -36.18 63.99
N THR A 6 2.04 -36.43 63.60
CA THR A 6 3.45 -36.23 63.94
C THR A 6 4.35 -36.83 62.83
N GLU A 7 5.49 -36.22 62.66
CA GLU A 7 6.84 -36.70 62.31
C GLU A 7 7.13 -38.20 62.21
N ASP A 8 7.93 -38.62 61.24
CA ASP A 8 9.28 -39.13 61.47
C ASP A 8 10.12 -39.34 60.20
N THR A 9 11.19 -38.64 60.14
CA THR A 9 12.63 -38.94 59.95
C THR A 9 13.12 -39.94 58.92
N LYS A 10 14.08 -39.42 58.16
CA LYS A 10 15.37 -39.98 57.67
C LYS A 10 15.35 -41.06 56.55
N ASN A 11 15.89 -40.71 55.41
CA ASN A 11 17.20 -41.24 55.05
C ASN A 11 17.89 -40.45 53.95
N THR A 12 19.14 -40.19 54.22
CA THR A 12 20.19 -39.62 53.37
C THR A 12 20.63 -40.67 52.36
N GLU A 13 20.65 -40.36 51.08
CA GLU A 13 21.68 -40.93 50.20
C GLU A 13 22.07 -39.97 49.09
N ALA A 14 23.36 -39.89 48.93
CA ALA A 14 24.10 -39.01 48.03
C ALA A 14 24.06 -39.53 46.57
N GLY A 15 24.19 -38.60 45.66
CA GLY A 15 24.79 -39.04 44.41
C GLY A 15 24.18 -38.43 43.14
N GLY A 16 24.91 -37.58 42.49
CA GLY A 16 24.75 -37.38 41.07
C GLY A 16 24.38 -35.99 40.59
N ILE A 17 25.33 -35.10 40.65
CA ILE A 17 25.31 -33.88 39.82
C ILE A 17 25.33 -34.31 38.35
N LYS A 18 24.16 -34.40 37.71
CA LYS A 18 24.08 -34.46 36.24
C LYS A 18 24.34 -33.07 35.73
N GLY A 19 25.54 -32.89 35.14
CA GLY A 19 25.93 -31.70 34.44
C GLY A 19 24.93 -31.36 33.37
N SER A 20 24.30 -30.21 33.52
CA SER A 20 23.54 -29.54 32.45
C SER A 20 24.54 -29.23 31.34
N ARG A 21 24.47 -29.97 30.21
CA ARG A 21 25.11 -29.54 28.98
C ARG A 21 24.49 -28.18 28.62
N ILE A 22 25.27 -27.14 28.80
CA ILE A 22 25.05 -25.86 28.14
C ILE A 22 25.13 -26.18 26.66
N GLN A 23 23.99 -26.14 25.96
CA GLN A 23 23.98 -26.15 24.52
C GLN A 23 24.55 -24.82 24.08
N ASP A 24 25.76 -24.86 23.52
CA ASP A 24 26.34 -23.72 22.82
C ASP A 24 25.37 -23.26 21.73
N PRO A 25 25.07 -21.94 21.64
CA PRO A 25 24.28 -21.42 20.54
C PRO A 25 25.03 -21.71 19.23
N LYS A 26 24.33 -22.35 18.27
CA LYS A 26 24.86 -22.54 16.92
C LYS A 26 25.35 -21.18 16.39
N PRO A 27 26.57 -21.09 15.86
CA PRO A 27 27.04 -19.84 15.27
C PRO A 27 26.20 -19.55 14.03
N ASP A 28 25.37 -18.48 14.09
CA ASP A 28 24.78 -17.87 12.91
C ASP A 28 25.94 -17.39 12.03
N SER A 29 26.15 -18.08 10.92
CA SER A 29 27.30 -17.96 10.02
C SER A 29 27.24 -16.75 9.07
N PHE A 30 26.66 -15.63 9.52
CA PHE A 30 26.73 -14.36 8.78
C PHE A 30 27.56 -13.33 9.56
N PRO A 31 28.50 -12.60 8.88
CA PRO A 31 29.21 -11.52 9.51
C PRO A 31 28.24 -10.52 10.13
N GLY A 32 28.47 -10.07 11.36
CA GLY A 32 27.55 -9.21 12.11
C GLY A 32 27.09 -7.94 11.38
N ALA A 33 27.88 -7.43 10.44
CA ALA A 33 27.52 -6.30 9.57
C ALA A 33 26.38 -6.65 8.60
N VAL A 34 26.35 -7.83 8.02
CA VAL A 34 25.29 -8.28 7.08
C VAL A 34 23.98 -8.51 7.84
N SER A 35 24.05 -9.09 9.04
CA SER A 35 22.88 -9.29 9.90
C SER A 35 22.28 -7.97 10.34
N SER A 36 23.10 -6.95 10.66
CA SER A 36 22.61 -5.61 11.02
C SER A 36 21.97 -4.89 9.85
N VAL A 37 22.56 -4.96 8.64
CA VAL A 37 21.99 -4.37 7.42
C VAL A 37 20.65 -5.02 7.08
N LEU A 38 20.55 -6.35 7.11
CA LEU A 38 19.30 -7.08 6.87
C LEU A 38 18.21 -6.71 7.89
N SER A 39 18.57 -6.52 9.15
CA SER A 39 17.64 -6.08 10.21
C SER A 39 17.13 -4.66 9.92
N VAL A 40 18.00 -3.74 9.52
CA VAL A 40 17.63 -2.37 9.13
C VAL A 40 16.71 -2.40 7.92
N VAL A 41 17.05 -3.11 6.85
CA VAL A 41 16.22 -3.24 5.65
C VAL A 41 14.85 -3.83 5.97
N LYS A 42 14.77 -4.88 6.79
CA LYS A 42 13.50 -5.46 7.25
C LYS A 42 12.66 -4.47 8.05
N THR A 43 13.28 -3.67 8.91
CA THR A 43 12.59 -2.68 9.73
C THR A 43 12.00 -1.55 8.86
N PHE A 44 12.79 -0.99 7.95
CA PHE A 44 12.31 0.02 7.02
C PHE A 44 11.28 -0.54 6.02
N GLY A 45 11.47 -1.77 5.51
CA GLY A 45 10.51 -2.47 4.65
C GLY A 45 9.14 -2.64 5.32
N ARG A 46 9.13 -2.98 6.63
CA ARG A 46 7.88 -3.03 7.43
C ARG A 46 7.28 -1.64 7.61
N MET A 47 8.10 -0.63 7.91
CA MET A 47 7.63 0.75 8.10
C MET A 47 6.89 1.28 6.87
N VAL A 48 7.40 1.04 5.65
CA VAL A 48 6.77 1.49 4.40
C VAL A 48 5.74 0.50 3.85
N LYS A 49 5.50 -0.62 4.54
CA LYS A 49 4.56 -1.68 4.10
C LYS A 49 4.78 -2.05 2.63
N PHE A 50 5.98 -2.51 2.30
CA PHE A 50 6.39 -2.79 0.92
C PHE A 50 5.43 -3.74 0.19
N SER A 51 4.82 -4.70 0.91
CA SER A 51 3.77 -5.58 0.37
C SER A 51 2.58 -4.86 -0.27
N HIS A 52 2.27 -3.63 0.15
CA HIS A 52 1.18 -2.84 -0.44
C HIS A 52 1.59 -2.12 -1.75
N THR A 53 2.84 -2.22 -2.18
CA THR A 53 3.29 -1.72 -3.50
C THR A 53 2.59 -2.47 -4.64
N VAL A 54 2.07 -3.67 -4.37
CA VAL A 54 1.33 -4.50 -5.31
C VAL A 54 0.05 -3.83 -5.83
N PHE A 55 -0.52 -2.83 -5.16
CA PHE A 55 -1.78 -2.24 -5.61
C PHE A 55 -1.62 -1.35 -6.85
N ALA A 56 -0.78 -0.33 -6.82
CA ALA A 56 -0.66 0.64 -7.92
C ALA A 56 0.33 0.23 -9.02
N LEU A 57 1.36 -0.55 -8.67
CA LEU A 57 2.39 -0.96 -9.62
C LEU A 57 1.82 -1.74 -10.82
N PRO A 58 0.90 -2.71 -10.66
CA PRO A 58 0.31 -3.41 -11.80
C PRO A 58 -0.39 -2.47 -12.78
N PHE A 59 -1.11 -1.44 -12.32
CA PHE A 59 -1.76 -0.46 -13.18
C PHE A 59 -0.76 0.43 -13.92
N ALA A 60 0.35 0.82 -13.27
CA ALA A 60 1.42 1.56 -13.92
C ALA A 60 2.10 0.72 -15.02
N LEU A 61 2.38 -0.56 -14.75
CA LEU A 61 2.94 -1.48 -15.74
C LEU A 61 1.96 -1.74 -16.90
N ALA A 62 0.66 -1.89 -16.62
CA ALA A 62 -0.37 -2.01 -17.64
C ALA A 62 -0.42 -0.76 -18.53
N ALA A 63 -0.36 0.45 -17.95
CA ALA A 63 -0.30 1.71 -18.69
C ALA A 63 0.95 1.80 -19.56
N ALA A 64 2.12 1.41 -19.03
CA ALA A 64 3.37 1.36 -19.77
C ALA A 64 3.29 0.36 -20.95
N ALA A 65 2.70 -0.83 -20.73
CA ALA A 65 2.53 -1.85 -21.76
C ALA A 65 1.59 -1.37 -22.88
N ILE A 66 0.47 -0.73 -22.53
CA ILE A 66 -0.44 -0.13 -23.53
C ILE A 66 0.27 1.00 -24.31
N ALA A 67 1.02 1.87 -23.60
CA ALA A 67 1.78 2.96 -24.22
C ALA A 67 2.88 2.45 -25.15
N ALA A 68 3.46 1.31 -24.87
CA ALA A 68 4.54 0.69 -25.65
C ALA A 68 4.05 0.10 -27.00
N ARG A 69 2.74 -0.09 -27.20
CA ARG A 69 2.19 -0.60 -28.47
C ARG A 69 2.59 0.33 -29.63
N GLY A 70 3.32 -0.24 -30.59
CA GLY A 70 3.83 0.48 -31.76
C GLY A 70 5.01 1.43 -31.49
N HIS A 71 5.45 1.59 -30.24
CA HIS A 71 6.59 2.47 -29.88
C HIS A 71 7.75 1.69 -29.25
N GLY A 72 7.46 0.53 -28.65
CA GLY A 72 8.41 -0.22 -27.83
C GLY A 72 8.65 0.41 -26.46
N ILE A 73 9.33 -0.33 -25.62
CA ILE A 73 9.81 0.09 -24.28
C ILE A 73 11.15 -0.58 -24.01
N THR A 74 12.11 0.16 -23.48
CA THR A 74 13.43 -0.38 -23.12
C THR A 74 13.42 -0.93 -21.69
N ALA A 75 14.30 -1.91 -21.41
CA ALA A 75 14.48 -2.43 -20.05
C ALA A 75 14.90 -1.31 -19.07
N ALA A 76 15.68 -0.32 -19.53
CA ALA A 76 16.08 0.83 -18.73
C ALA A 76 14.88 1.71 -18.34
N GLN A 77 13.93 1.95 -19.27
CA GLN A 77 12.69 2.66 -18.96
C GLN A 77 11.82 1.90 -17.95
N VAL A 78 11.68 0.57 -18.11
CA VAL A 78 10.94 -0.26 -17.14
C VAL A 78 11.59 -0.17 -15.76
N LEU A 79 12.91 -0.30 -15.66
CA LEU A 79 13.63 -0.18 -14.40
C LEU A 79 13.45 1.21 -13.78
N ALA A 80 13.53 2.27 -14.57
CA ALA A 80 13.33 3.64 -14.09
C ALA A 80 11.89 3.88 -13.60
N ILE A 81 10.86 3.32 -14.27
CA ILE A 81 9.47 3.34 -13.80
C ILE A 81 9.36 2.63 -12.45
N LEU A 82 9.98 1.46 -12.28
CA LEU A 82 9.98 0.73 -11.01
C LEU A 82 10.65 1.54 -9.90
N VAL A 83 11.79 2.17 -10.18
CA VAL A 83 12.50 3.05 -9.23
C VAL A 83 11.65 4.26 -8.87
N ALA A 84 11.01 4.92 -9.85
CA ALA A 84 10.12 6.05 -9.62
C ALA A 84 8.93 5.65 -8.71
N MET A 85 8.29 4.52 -9.00
CA MET A 85 7.17 4.01 -8.20
C MET A 85 7.59 3.68 -6.76
N ALA A 86 8.71 2.97 -6.60
CA ALA A 86 9.25 2.62 -5.29
C ALA A 86 9.67 3.88 -4.50
N GLY A 87 10.32 4.84 -5.17
CA GLY A 87 10.77 6.11 -4.59
C GLY A 87 9.60 6.97 -4.12
N ALA A 88 8.63 7.25 -4.99
CA ALA A 88 7.45 8.04 -4.65
C ALA A 88 6.66 7.42 -3.49
N ARG A 89 6.45 6.10 -3.54
CA ARG A 89 5.75 5.37 -2.48
C ARG A 89 6.50 5.40 -1.15
N THR A 90 7.80 5.13 -1.16
CA THR A 90 8.62 5.12 0.06
C THR A 90 8.65 6.52 0.68
N ALA A 91 8.80 7.56 -0.14
CA ALA A 91 8.72 8.96 0.31
C ALA A 91 7.34 9.26 0.93
N ALA A 92 6.25 8.90 0.26
CA ALA A 92 4.88 9.11 0.76
C ALA A 92 4.64 8.41 2.09
N MET A 93 5.02 7.13 2.22
CA MET A 93 4.83 6.34 3.44
C MET A 93 5.73 6.82 4.58
N GLY A 94 7.01 7.09 4.30
CA GLY A 94 7.94 7.64 5.29
C GLY A 94 7.44 8.97 5.86
N TRP A 95 7.00 9.87 4.98
CA TRP A 95 6.42 11.15 5.36
C TRP A 95 5.12 10.99 6.18
N ASN A 96 4.21 10.14 5.72
CA ASN A 96 2.97 9.86 6.45
C ASN A 96 3.26 9.36 7.88
N ARG A 97 4.25 8.47 8.07
CA ARG A 97 4.65 8.00 9.41
C ARG A 97 5.18 9.14 10.29
N ILE A 98 5.96 10.07 9.73
CA ILE A 98 6.50 11.22 10.46
C ILE A 98 5.36 12.16 10.89
N VAL A 99 4.50 12.51 9.94
CA VAL A 99 3.36 13.43 10.16
C VAL A 99 2.38 12.84 11.19
N ASP A 100 2.08 11.54 11.07
CA ASP A 100 1.07 10.89 11.91
C ASP A 100 1.61 10.29 13.22
N ARG A 101 2.92 10.41 13.52
CA ARG A 101 3.54 9.70 14.66
C ARG A 101 2.82 9.88 16.00
N ARG A 102 2.27 11.08 16.28
CA ARG A 102 1.53 11.38 17.52
C ARG A 102 0.13 10.75 17.51
N LEU A 103 -0.53 10.72 16.38
CA LEU A 103 -1.82 10.03 16.19
C LEU A 103 -1.64 8.52 16.28
N ASP A 104 -0.63 8.01 15.59
CA ASP A 104 -0.28 6.58 15.59
C ASP A 104 0.00 6.06 17.02
N ALA A 105 0.69 6.84 17.84
CA ALA A 105 0.98 6.47 19.24
C ALA A 105 -0.29 6.37 20.11
N ARG A 106 -1.36 7.06 19.76
CA ARG A 106 -2.63 7.08 20.51
C ARG A 106 -3.64 6.04 20.00
N ASN A 107 -3.48 5.55 18.77
CA ASN A 107 -4.38 4.56 18.19
C ASN A 107 -3.89 3.14 18.51
N PRO A 108 -4.68 2.30 19.23
CA PRO A 108 -4.30 0.94 19.62
C PRO A 108 -3.84 0.08 18.43
N ARG A 109 -4.43 0.28 17.23
CA ARG A 109 -4.08 -0.46 16.00
C ARG A 109 -2.69 -0.09 15.45
N THR A 110 -2.20 1.11 15.73
CA THR A 110 -0.97 1.64 15.13
C THR A 110 0.12 2.00 16.15
N ALA A 111 -0.16 1.93 17.45
CA ALA A 111 0.79 2.25 18.52
C ALA A 111 2.05 1.37 18.50
N SER A 112 1.97 0.15 17.96
CA SER A 112 3.10 -0.78 17.82
C SER A 112 4.02 -0.48 16.61
N ARG A 113 3.72 0.55 15.81
CA ARG A 113 4.53 0.96 14.65
C ARG A 113 5.92 1.43 15.05
N GLU A 114 6.84 1.47 14.08
CA GLU A 114 8.27 1.69 14.29
C GLU A 114 8.60 3.07 14.88
N LEU A 115 7.93 4.15 14.44
CA LEU A 115 8.17 5.50 14.97
C LEU A 115 7.58 5.72 16.37
N PRO A 116 6.31 5.36 16.66
CA PRO A 116 5.76 5.42 18.01
C PRO A 116 6.56 4.64 19.04
N THR A 117 7.09 3.46 18.67
CA THR A 117 7.88 2.59 19.57
C THR A 117 9.35 2.98 19.65
N GLY A 118 9.81 4.00 18.90
CA GLY A 118 11.21 4.42 18.90
C GLY A 118 12.17 3.47 18.17
N LYS A 119 11.67 2.39 17.51
CA LYS A 119 12.50 1.47 16.72
C LYS A 119 13.16 2.14 15.52
N VAL A 120 12.55 3.22 14.99
CA VAL A 120 13.09 4.08 13.96
C VAL A 120 13.00 5.51 14.46
N SER A 121 14.12 6.26 14.37
CA SER A 121 14.13 7.68 14.74
C SER A 121 13.45 8.54 13.65
N VAL A 122 12.93 9.70 14.04
CA VAL A 122 12.34 10.66 13.10
C VAL A 122 13.38 11.13 12.07
N LEU A 123 14.63 11.30 12.49
CA LEU A 123 15.72 11.65 11.57
C LEU A 123 15.96 10.57 10.52
N ALA A 124 16.03 9.29 10.93
CA ALA A 124 16.23 8.17 10.00
C ALA A 124 15.06 8.04 9.02
N ALA A 125 13.82 8.20 9.48
CA ALA A 125 12.63 8.22 8.63
C ALA A 125 12.65 9.43 7.67
N GLY A 126 13.10 10.61 8.13
CA GLY A 126 13.26 11.80 7.31
C GLY A 126 14.31 11.64 6.21
N LEU A 127 15.47 11.06 6.55
CA LEU A 127 16.52 10.77 5.58
C LEU A 127 16.06 9.75 4.53
N LEU A 128 15.36 8.69 4.94
CA LEU A 128 14.77 7.74 4.00
C LEU A 128 13.76 8.42 3.07
N THR A 129 12.90 9.27 3.61
CA THR A 129 11.90 10.04 2.83
C THR A 129 12.58 10.92 1.80
N ALA A 130 13.61 11.70 2.21
CA ALA A 130 14.34 12.59 1.33
C ALA A 130 15.11 11.83 0.25
N ALA A 131 15.82 10.76 0.61
CA ALA A 131 16.56 9.92 -0.34
C ALA A 131 15.61 9.27 -1.36
N SER A 132 14.43 8.80 -0.92
CA SER A 132 13.42 8.20 -1.79
C SER A 132 12.78 9.23 -2.73
N ALA A 133 12.52 10.45 -2.26
CA ALA A 133 12.04 11.55 -3.09
C ALA A 133 13.09 11.95 -4.13
N ALA A 134 14.37 12.01 -3.75
CA ALA A 134 15.49 12.28 -4.68
C ALA A 134 15.61 11.17 -5.74
N ALA A 135 15.49 9.90 -5.35
CA ALA A 135 15.49 8.76 -6.28
C ALA A 135 14.31 8.83 -7.27
N PHE A 136 13.11 9.22 -6.80
CA PHE A 136 11.95 9.46 -7.66
C PHE A 136 12.23 10.57 -8.69
N VAL A 137 12.76 11.72 -8.27
CA VAL A 137 13.08 12.85 -9.18
C VAL A 137 14.16 12.46 -10.17
N ALA A 138 15.21 11.75 -9.73
CA ALA A 138 16.27 11.26 -10.61
C ALA A 138 15.74 10.28 -11.69
N ALA A 139 14.87 9.34 -11.28
CA ALA A 139 14.20 8.45 -12.21
C ALA A 139 13.28 9.21 -13.18
N ALA A 140 12.53 10.21 -12.70
CA ALA A 140 11.69 11.06 -13.55
C ALA A 140 12.53 11.86 -14.56
N ALA A 141 13.71 12.37 -14.14
CA ALA A 141 14.64 13.06 -15.05
C ALA A 141 15.17 12.14 -16.15
N PHE A 142 15.50 10.88 -15.80
CA PHE A 142 15.91 9.85 -16.77
C PHE A 142 14.78 9.50 -17.76
N LEU A 143 13.53 9.43 -17.29
CA LEU A 143 12.36 9.07 -18.09
C LEU A 143 11.91 10.17 -19.07
N GLY A 144 12.38 11.41 -18.88
CA GLY A 144 12.17 12.49 -19.83
C GLY A 144 11.70 13.81 -19.21
N ARG A 145 11.73 14.85 -20.05
CA ARG A 145 11.46 16.23 -19.61
C ARG A 145 10.09 16.40 -18.96
N LEU A 146 9.04 15.80 -19.52
CA LEU A 146 7.68 15.94 -18.98
C LEU A 146 7.53 15.22 -17.64
N CYS A 147 8.14 14.03 -17.47
CA CYS A 147 8.20 13.33 -16.19
C CYS A 147 8.89 14.19 -15.13
N LEU A 148 10.03 14.82 -15.46
CA LEU A 148 10.75 15.70 -14.55
C LEU A 148 9.91 16.93 -14.17
N LEU A 149 9.27 17.59 -15.13
CA LEU A 149 8.44 18.78 -14.89
C LEU A 149 7.22 18.49 -14.00
N LEU A 150 6.66 17.28 -14.12
CA LEU A 150 5.51 16.85 -13.30
C LEU A 150 5.92 16.28 -11.93
N SER A 151 7.18 15.91 -11.75
CA SER A 151 7.64 15.27 -10.50
C SER A 151 7.41 16.11 -9.24
N PRO A 152 7.56 17.46 -9.23
CA PRO A 152 7.21 18.26 -8.05
C PRO A 152 5.71 18.22 -7.72
N VAL A 153 4.83 18.19 -8.74
CA VAL A 153 3.37 18.09 -8.55
C VAL A 153 3.01 16.75 -7.92
N VAL A 154 3.61 15.66 -8.40
CA VAL A 154 3.41 14.32 -7.83
C VAL A 154 3.91 14.29 -6.38
N LEU A 155 5.10 14.82 -6.09
CA LEU A 155 5.62 14.90 -4.72
C LEU A 155 4.70 15.73 -3.81
N LEU A 156 4.19 16.87 -4.29
CA LEU A 156 3.24 17.68 -3.53
C LEU A 156 1.99 16.87 -3.16
N LEU A 157 1.44 16.11 -4.10
CA LEU A 157 0.25 15.29 -3.88
C LEU A 157 0.54 14.12 -2.91
N VAL A 158 1.63 13.36 -3.14
CA VAL A 158 1.94 12.16 -2.33
C VAL A 158 2.48 12.49 -0.93
N LEU A 159 2.98 13.69 -0.69
CA LEU A 159 3.35 14.16 0.65
C LEU A 159 2.18 14.92 1.29
N GLY A 160 1.48 15.75 0.51
CA GLY A 160 0.40 16.62 0.98
C GLY A 160 -0.83 15.87 1.47
N TYR A 161 -1.18 14.72 0.85
CA TYR A 161 -2.37 13.96 1.26
C TYR A 161 -2.36 13.57 2.74
N SER A 162 -1.18 13.39 3.34
CA SER A 162 -1.04 13.04 4.76
C SER A 162 -1.67 14.05 5.72
N PHE A 163 -1.86 15.30 5.27
CA PHE A 163 -2.47 16.36 6.06
C PHE A 163 -3.99 16.44 5.89
N THR A 164 -4.53 15.96 4.77
CA THR A 164 -5.92 16.20 4.36
C THR A 164 -6.96 15.73 5.38
N LYS A 165 -6.73 14.59 6.02
CA LYS A 165 -7.61 14.07 7.08
C LYS A 165 -7.75 14.97 8.32
N ARG A 166 -6.88 16.02 8.46
CA ARG A 166 -6.94 16.98 9.56
C ARG A 166 -7.96 18.09 9.32
N PHE A 167 -8.38 18.30 8.07
CA PHE A 167 -9.28 19.41 7.72
C PHE A 167 -10.41 19.04 6.75
N THR A 168 -10.36 17.85 6.09
CA THR A 168 -11.41 17.45 5.16
C THR A 168 -11.69 15.95 5.17
N TRP A 169 -12.96 15.59 5.03
CA TRP A 169 -13.43 14.22 4.85
C TRP A 169 -13.14 13.65 3.44
N LEU A 170 -12.70 14.50 2.50
CA LEU A 170 -12.28 14.09 1.15
C LEU A 170 -10.89 13.44 1.14
N CYS A 171 -10.24 13.20 2.27
CA CYS A 171 -8.89 12.64 2.39
C CYS A 171 -8.68 11.36 1.57
N HIS A 172 -9.72 10.52 1.44
CA HIS A 172 -9.71 9.29 0.63
C HIS A 172 -9.55 9.59 -0.86
N LEU A 173 -10.19 10.64 -1.37
CA LEU A 173 -10.08 11.06 -2.76
C LEU A 173 -8.70 11.70 -3.04
N PHE A 174 -8.15 12.44 -2.08
CA PHE A 174 -6.77 12.95 -2.20
C PHE A 174 -5.75 11.83 -2.24
N LEU A 175 -5.91 10.77 -1.42
CA LEU A 175 -5.07 9.58 -1.51
C LEU A 175 -5.25 8.88 -2.87
N GLY A 176 -6.49 8.71 -3.30
CA GLY A 176 -6.81 8.13 -4.59
C GLY A 176 -6.15 8.90 -5.74
N LEU A 177 -6.27 10.24 -5.75
CA LEU A 177 -5.63 11.09 -6.75
C LEU A 177 -4.10 10.96 -6.73
N ALA A 178 -3.49 11.00 -5.55
CA ALA A 178 -2.03 10.89 -5.40
C ALA A 178 -1.48 9.57 -5.99
N ILE A 179 -2.17 8.45 -5.74
CA ILE A 179 -1.77 7.14 -6.26
C ILE A 179 -2.21 6.98 -7.73
N GLY A 180 -3.35 7.57 -8.11
CA GLY A 180 -3.88 7.58 -9.47
C GLY A 180 -2.98 8.28 -10.49
N MET A 181 -1.99 9.06 -10.06
CA MET A 181 -0.99 9.62 -10.97
C MET A 181 -0.04 8.56 -11.58
N ALA A 182 0.04 7.37 -10.99
CA ALA A 182 1.00 6.35 -11.39
C ALA A 182 0.81 5.84 -12.84
N PRO A 183 -0.40 5.50 -13.33
CA PRO A 183 -0.61 5.14 -14.74
C PRO A 183 -0.24 6.26 -15.72
N ALA A 184 -0.60 7.52 -15.43
CA ALA A 184 -0.23 8.65 -16.26
C ALA A 184 1.30 8.84 -16.30
N GLY A 185 1.97 8.75 -15.15
CA GLY A 185 3.43 8.82 -15.08
C GLY A 185 4.12 7.73 -15.90
N ALA A 186 3.63 6.48 -15.82
CA ALA A 186 4.16 5.37 -16.60
C ALA A 186 3.90 5.50 -18.10
N TRP A 187 2.74 6.01 -18.49
CA TRP A 187 2.43 6.35 -19.90
C TRP A 187 3.38 7.42 -20.44
N ILE A 188 3.51 8.55 -19.72
CA ILE A 188 4.37 9.66 -20.11
C ILE A 188 5.85 9.21 -20.21
N ALA A 189 6.28 8.31 -19.34
CA ALA A 189 7.62 7.74 -19.37
C ALA A 189 7.93 6.98 -20.67
N VAL A 190 6.91 6.42 -21.33
CA VAL A 190 7.06 5.67 -22.59
C VAL A 190 6.83 6.57 -23.82
N ARG A 191 5.79 7.42 -23.75
CA ARG A 191 5.31 8.20 -24.92
C ARG A 191 5.84 9.63 -24.95
N GLY A 192 6.21 10.21 -23.80
CA GLY A 192 6.56 11.63 -23.71
C GLY A 192 5.36 12.60 -23.78
N ASP A 193 4.15 12.09 -23.86
CA ASP A 193 2.89 12.85 -23.94
C ASP A 193 1.85 12.36 -22.91
N VAL A 194 0.72 13.07 -22.82
CA VAL A 194 -0.44 12.67 -22.01
C VAL A 194 -1.51 12.12 -22.93
N GLY A 195 -1.66 10.80 -22.98
CA GLY A 195 -2.70 10.14 -23.77
C GLY A 195 -4.03 10.01 -23.05
N ILE A 196 -5.14 10.02 -23.82
CA ILE A 196 -6.50 9.80 -23.28
C ILE A 196 -6.62 8.48 -22.50
N PRO A 197 -6.03 7.34 -22.95
CA PRO A 197 -6.06 6.11 -22.16
C PRO A 197 -5.43 6.27 -20.78
N ALA A 198 -4.33 7.02 -20.66
CA ALA A 198 -3.65 7.28 -19.40
C ALA A 198 -4.50 8.08 -18.42
N ILE A 199 -5.27 9.05 -18.91
CA ILE A 199 -6.21 9.84 -18.10
C ILE A 199 -7.27 8.93 -17.49
N TRP A 200 -7.89 8.06 -18.31
CA TRP A 200 -8.90 7.12 -17.83
C TRP A 200 -8.32 6.07 -16.87
N LEU A 201 -7.11 5.56 -17.11
CA LEU A 201 -6.44 4.65 -16.18
C LEU A 201 -6.12 5.33 -14.85
N SER A 202 -5.70 6.59 -14.90
CA SER A 202 -5.47 7.38 -13.68
C SER A 202 -6.76 7.63 -12.92
N ALA A 203 -7.87 7.93 -13.60
CA ALA A 203 -9.19 8.06 -12.99
C ALA A 203 -9.66 6.72 -12.37
N ALA A 204 -9.44 5.60 -13.07
CA ALA A 204 -9.77 4.27 -12.56
C ALA A 204 -9.02 3.97 -11.26
N VAL A 205 -7.70 4.21 -11.21
CA VAL A 205 -6.91 3.99 -10.00
C VAL A 205 -7.30 4.96 -8.89
N ALA A 206 -7.56 6.23 -9.21
CA ALA A 206 -7.95 7.23 -8.23
C ALA A 206 -9.28 6.87 -7.54
N THR A 207 -10.28 6.45 -8.30
CA THR A 207 -11.59 6.04 -7.76
C THR A 207 -11.49 4.70 -7.02
N TRP A 208 -10.74 3.73 -7.53
CA TRP A 208 -10.52 2.45 -6.86
C TRP A 208 -9.81 2.61 -5.52
N ILE A 209 -8.70 3.34 -5.49
CA ILE A 209 -7.95 3.62 -4.25
C ILE A 209 -8.82 4.40 -3.26
N GLY A 210 -9.55 5.43 -3.74
CA GLY A 210 -10.47 6.18 -2.90
C GLY A 210 -11.56 5.30 -2.29
N GLY A 211 -12.13 4.39 -3.09
CA GLY A 211 -13.19 3.47 -2.65
C GLY A 211 -12.71 2.50 -1.58
N PHE A 212 -11.59 1.81 -1.79
CA PHE A 212 -11.12 0.87 -0.79
C PHE A 212 -10.53 1.56 0.46
N ASP A 213 -9.98 2.78 0.34
CA ASP A 213 -9.50 3.54 1.50
C ASP A 213 -10.65 3.99 2.40
N VAL A 214 -11.83 4.30 1.82
CA VAL A 214 -13.08 4.52 2.58
C VAL A 214 -13.45 3.27 3.38
N LEU A 215 -13.36 2.07 2.80
CA LEU A 215 -13.61 0.81 3.50
C LEU A 215 -12.60 0.60 4.62
N TYR A 216 -11.32 0.83 4.35
CA TYR A 216 -10.26 0.66 5.34
C TYR A 216 -10.41 1.60 6.54
N ALA A 217 -10.88 2.83 6.30
CA ALA A 217 -11.12 3.81 7.34
C ALA A 217 -12.27 3.42 8.31
N LEU A 218 -13.14 2.47 7.93
CA LEU A 218 -14.16 1.93 8.85
C LEU A 218 -13.53 1.28 10.09
N ALA A 219 -12.36 0.67 9.97
CA ALA A 219 -11.64 0.05 11.08
C ALA A 219 -11.16 1.06 12.14
N ASP A 220 -10.93 2.31 11.75
CA ASP A 220 -10.44 3.37 12.65
C ASP A 220 -11.54 4.37 13.04
N ARG A 221 -12.79 4.20 12.59
CA ARG A 221 -13.87 5.18 12.71
C ARG A 221 -14.06 5.76 14.10
N ASP A 222 -14.09 4.91 15.12
CA ASP A 222 -14.35 5.34 16.50
C ASP A 222 -13.16 6.08 17.09
N PHE A 223 -11.94 5.64 16.79
CA PHE A 223 -10.73 6.36 17.14
C PHE A 223 -10.66 7.72 16.42
N ASP A 224 -10.90 7.74 15.10
CA ASP A 224 -10.85 8.95 14.27
C ASP A 224 -11.84 10.00 14.79
N ARG A 225 -13.07 9.58 15.18
CA ARG A 225 -14.07 10.47 15.78
C ARG A 225 -13.57 11.10 17.08
N GLN A 226 -12.97 10.30 17.97
CA GLN A 226 -12.43 10.79 19.25
C GLN A 226 -11.19 11.67 19.07
N ALA A 227 -10.40 11.40 18.04
CA ALA A 227 -9.18 12.15 17.73
C ALA A 227 -9.41 13.42 16.90
N GLY A 228 -10.67 13.71 16.49
CA GLY A 228 -11.02 14.85 15.64
C GLY A 228 -10.50 14.72 14.20
N ILE A 229 -10.32 13.49 13.72
CA ILE A 229 -9.91 13.19 12.35
C ILE A 229 -11.14 13.20 11.43
N HIS A 230 -11.00 13.81 10.25
CA HIS A 230 -12.05 13.87 9.26
C HIS A 230 -11.91 12.71 8.27
N SER A 231 -12.96 11.90 8.17
CA SER A 231 -13.06 10.83 7.18
C SER A 231 -14.51 10.63 6.74
N ILE A 232 -14.75 9.98 5.61
CA ILE A 232 -16.11 9.65 5.14
C ILE A 232 -16.88 8.84 6.18
N PRO A 233 -16.30 7.75 6.79
CA PRO A 233 -17.02 7.01 7.84
C PRO A 233 -17.35 7.83 9.10
N VAL A 234 -16.50 8.76 9.48
CA VAL A 234 -16.77 9.66 10.62
C VAL A 234 -17.87 10.65 10.30
N ARG A 235 -17.85 11.22 9.09
CA ARG A 235 -18.80 12.29 8.68
C ARG A 235 -20.19 11.73 8.38
N PHE A 236 -20.30 10.60 7.67
CA PHE A 236 -21.56 10.12 7.10
C PHE A 236 -22.01 8.77 7.67
N GLY A 237 -21.19 8.13 8.50
CA GLY A 237 -21.51 6.83 9.09
C GLY A 237 -21.20 5.62 8.17
N VAL A 238 -21.37 4.41 8.71
CA VAL A 238 -21.03 3.15 8.04
C VAL A 238 -21.85 2.91 6.77
N PRO A 239 -23.20 3.03 6.77
CA PRO A 239 -23.98 2.75 5.57
C PRO A 239 -23.61 3.64 4.39
N ALA A 240 -23.46 4.97 4.63
CA ALA A 240 -23.08 5.90 3.59
C ALA A 240 -21.64 5.67 3.09
N ALA A 241 -20.71 5.27 3.97
CA ALA A 241 -19.35 4.93 3.58
C ALA A 241 -19.32 3.72 2.63
N LEU A 242 -20.09 2.66 2.91
CA LEU A 242 -20.22 1.50 2.02
C LEU A 242 -20.80 1.89 0.65
N VAL A 243 -21.84 2.72 0.62
CA VAL A 243 -22.46 3.20 -0.64
C VAL A 243 -21.48 4.07 -1.42
N LEU A 244 -20.80 5.03 -0.79
CA LEU A 244 -19.84 5.90 -1.47
C LEU A 244 -18.64 5.13 -2.01
N SER A 245 -18.15 4.14 -1.27
CA SER A 245 -17.12 3.22 -1.77
C SER A 245 -17.61 2.45 -3.00
N ALA A 246 -18.84 1.90 -2.98
CA ALA A 246 -19.41 1.20 -4.13
C ALA A 246 -19.54 2.10 -5.36
N LEU A 247 -19.99 3.35 -5.18
CA LEU A 247 -20.08 4.32 -6.28
C LEU A 247 -18.70 4.64 -6.87
N LEU A 248 -17.67 4.78 -6.03
CA LEU A 248 -16.28 4.96 -6.49
C LEU A 248 -15.79 3.74 -7.29
N HIS A 249 -16.10 2.52 -6.85
CA HIS A 249 -15.75 1.29 -7.57
C HIS A 249 -16.54 1.12 -8.89
N ILE A 250 -17.79 1.58 -8.96
CA ILE A 250 -18.51 1.70 -10.24
C ILE A 250 -17.77 2.67 -11.16
N GLY A 251 -17.35 3.84 -10.66
CA GLY A 251 -16.53 4.79 -11.40
C GLY A 251 -15.23 4.16 -11.91
N THR A 252 -14.60 3.29 -11.12
CA THR A 252 -13.41 2.51 -11.53
C THR A 252 -13.69 1.67 -12.76
N VAL A 253 -14.74 0.87 -12.74
CA VAL A 253 -15.10 0.00 -13.87
C VAL A 253 -15.41 0.80 -15.11
N LEU A 254 -16.19 1.89 -14.99
CA LEU A 254 -16.50 2.78 -16.12
C LEU A 254 -15.24 3.42 -16.70
N ALA A 255 -14.30 3.84 -15.86
CA ALA A 255 -13.03 4.40 -16.30
C ALA A 255 -12.14 3.35 -16.99
N LEU A 256 -12.11 2.10 -16.51
CA LEU A 256 -11.40 1.00 -17.17
C LEU A 256 -12.02 0.70 -18.56
N LEU A 257 -13.34 0.66 -18.67
CA LEU A 257 -14.02 0.49 -19.97
C LEU A 257 -13.66 1.62 -20.94
N ALA A 258 -13.66 2.88 -20.46
CA ALA A 258 -13.28 4.04 -21.24
C ALA A 258 -11.80 3.99 -21.69
N ALA A 259 -10.90 3.55 -20.78
CA ALA A 259 -9.49 3.35 -21.09
C ALA A 259 -9.27 2.32 -22.20
N GLY A 260 -9.95 1.17 -22.11
CA GLY A 260 -9.88 0.12 -23.11
C GLY A 260 -10.36 0.60 -24.50
N ARG A 261 -11.49 1.33 -24.53
CA ARG A 261 -12.00 1.91 -25.75
C ARG A 261 -11.03 2.95 -26.35
N ALA A 262 -10.51 3.86 -25.51
CA ALA A 262 -9.58 4.90 -25.96
C ALA A 262 -8.24 4.33 -26.47
N ALA A 263 -7.82 3.17 -25.93
CA ALA A 263 -6.61 2.46 -26.36
C ALA A 263 -6.85 1.45 -27.48
N GLY A 264 -8.09 1.25 -27.95
CA GLY A 264 -8.43 0.26 -28.99
C GLY A 264 -8.12 -1.17 -28.56
N LEU A 265 -8.38 -1.53 -27.29
CA LEU A 265 -8.09 -2.86 -26.75
C LEU A 265 -9.21 -3.85 -27.10
N GLY A 266 -8.85 -5.13 -27.28
CA GLY A 266 -9.76 -6.18 -27.69
C GLY A 266 -10.42 -6.92 -26.51
N ILE A 267 -11.05 -8.07 -26.84
CA ILE A 267 -11.92 -8.81 -25.92
C ILE A 267 -11.25 -9.30 -24.66
N ILE A 268 -9.95 -9.68 -24.72
CA ILE A 268 -9.21 -10.21 -23.54
C ILE A 268 -9.14 -9.14 -22.45
N TYR A 269 -8.93 -7.87 -22.82
CA TYR A 269 -8.96 -6.77 -21.88
C TYR A 269 -10.32 -6.63 -21.19
N TYR A 270 -11.42 -6.65 -21.96
CA TYR A 270 -12.77 -6.52 -21.40
C TYR A 270 -13.18 -7.69 -20.53
N LEU A 271 -12.74 -8.91 -20.83
CA LEU A 271 -12.88 -10.05 -19.92
C LEU A 271 -12.15 -9.81 -18.59
N GLY A 272 -10.96 -9.22 -18.64
CA GLY A 272 -10.24 -8.80 -17.45
C GLY A 272 -11.01 -7.76 -16.63
N VAL A 273 -11.58 -6.74 -17.28
CA VAL A 273 -12.43 -5.72 -16.61
C VAL A 273 -13.69 -6.36 -16.01
N THR A 274 -14.29 -7.33 -16.67
CA THR A 274 -15.44 -8.08 -16.13
C THR A 274 -15.04 -8.90 -14.89
N ALA A 275 -13.86 -9.52 -14.90
CA ALA A 275 -13.36 -10.21 -13.71
C ALA A 275 -13.08 -9.24 -12.55
N VAL A 276 -12.52 -8.06 -12.81
CA VAL A 276 -12.36 -6.98 -11.83
C VAL A 276 -13.73 -6.58 -11.25
N LEU A 277 -14.74 -6.37 -12.09
CA LEU A 277 -16.11 -6.08 -11.64
C LEU A 277 -16.64 -7.17 -10.72
N GLY A 278 -16.46 -8.46 -11.08
CA GLY A 278 -16.86 -9.58 -10.23
C GLY A 278 -16.21 -9.57 -8.85
N ILE A 279 -14.90 -9.26 -8.79
CA ILE A 279 -14.17 -9.15 -7.51
C ILE A 279 -14.72 -7.98 -6.68
N LEU A 280 -14.97 -6.81 -7.29
CA LEU A 280 -15.51 -5.64 -6.58
C LEU A 280 -16.95 -5.89 -6.08
N ILE A 281 -17.79 -6.57 -6.85
CA ILE A 281 -19.13 -6.99 -6.40
C ILE A 281 -19.02 -7.91 -5.18
N TYR A 282 -18.11 -8.89 -5.24
CA TYR A 282 -17.87 -9.78 -4.11
C TYR A 282 -17.35 -9.03 -2.87
N GLU A 283 -16.44 -8.08 -3.06
CA GLU A 283 -15.91 -7.22 -1.97
C GLU A 283 -17.03 -6.51 -1.21
N HIS A 284 -17.96 -5.86 -1.93
CA HIS A 284 -19.10 -5.19 -1.32
C HIS A 284 -20.14 -6.19 -0.76
N GLY A 285 -20.25 -7.38 -1.36
CA GLY A 285 -21.17 -8.42 -0.91
C GLY A 285 -20.83 -9.03 0.46
N ILE A 286 -19.52 -9.07 0.80
CA ILE A 286 -19.06 -9.61 2.08
C ILE A 286 -19.06 -8.60 3.23
N LEU A 287 -19.29 -7.31 2.94
CA LEU A 287 -19.33 -6.21 3.92
C LEU A 287 -20.77 -5.76 4.16
N ARG A 288 -21.19 -5.74 5.42
CA ARG A 288 -22.52 -5.27 5.83
C ARG A 288 -22.37 -4.19 6.90
N PRO A 289 -23.32 -3.24 7.01
CA PRO A 289 -23.26 -2.21 8.06
C PRO A 289 -23.22 -2.79 9.48
N SER A 290 -23.82 -4.00 9.68
CA SER A 290 -23.85 -4.72 10.95
C SER A 290 -22.68 -5.70 11.13
N ASP A 291 -21.91 -6.01 10.07
CA ASP A 291 -20.80 -6.97 10.13
C ASP A 291 -19.64 -6.49 9.25
N LEU A 292 -18.60 -6.02 9.91
CA LEU A 292 -17.33 -5.56 9.30
C LEU A 292 -16.16 -6.51 9.59
N SER A 293 -16.43 -7.74 10.05
CA SER A 293 -15.39 -8.71 10.43
C SER A 293 -14.47 -9.12 9.28
N ARG A 294 -14.92 -8.93 8.03
CA ARG A 294 -14.15 -9.28 6.81
C ARG A 294 -13.45 -8.10 6.14
N LEU A 295 -13.30 -6.96 6.84
CA LEU A 295 -12.60 -5.78 6.29
C LEU A 295 -11.17 -6.09 5.83
N ASP A 296 -10.43 -6.91 6.59
CA ASP A 296 -9.05 -7.27 6.21
C ASP A 296 -9.00 -8.08 4.90
N VAL A 297 -9.97 -9.01 4.69
CA VAL A 297 -10.09 -9.79 3.46
C VAL A 297 -10.42 -8.87 2.28
N ALA A 298 -11.41 -7.98 2.46
CA ALA A 298 -11.81 -7.00 1.46
C ALA A 298 -10.61 -6.11 1.08
N PHE A 299 -9.91 -5.55 2.07
CA PHE A 299 -8.84 -4.61 1.83
C PHE A 299 -7.57 -5.26 1.22
N PHE A 300 -7.07 -6.36 1.79
CA PHE A 300 -5.76 -6.89 1.37
C PHE A 300 -5.85 -7.87 0.21
N ASN A 301 -6.74 -8.87 0.31
CA ASN A 301 -6.73 -9.98 -0.62
C ASN A 301 -7.42 -9.59 -1.93
N LEU A 302 -8.64 -9.03 -1.84
CA LEU A 302 -9.44 -8.75 -3.03
C LEU A 302 -8.82 -7.63 -3.87
N ASN A 303 -8.32 -6.57 -3.24
CA ASN A 303 -7.66 -5.49 -3.96
C ASN A 303 -6.31 -5.92 -4.59
N GLY A 304 -5.60 -6.88 -3.97
CA GLY A 304 -4.46 -7.55 -4.59
C GLY A 304 -4.86 -8.29 -5.87
N TYR A 305 -5.97 -9.04 -5.84
CA TYR A 305 -6.47 -9.74 -7.02
C TYR A 305 -6.94 -8.79 -8.13
N VAL A 306 -7.64 -7.69 -7.79
CA VAL A 306 -8.04 -6.66 -8.77
C VAL A 306 -6.85 -6.21 -9.60
N SER A 307 -5.76 -5.81 -8.95
CA SER A 307 -4.60 -5.26 -9.66
C SER A 307 -3.86 -6.31 -10.50
N LEU A 308 -3.71 -7.54 -10.01
CA LEU A 308 -3.02 -8.61 -10.71
C LEU A 308 -3.83 -9.15 -11.90
N VAL A 309 -5.14 -9.36 -11.73
CA VAL A 309 -6.04 -9.80 -12.79
C VAL A 309 -6.09 -8.75 -13.91
N TYR A 310 -6.20 -7.47 -13.54
CA TYR A 310 -6.17 -6.38 -14.49
C TYR A 310 -4.86 -6.35 -15.30
N LEU A 311 -3.69 -6.44 -14.63
CA LEU A 311 -2.39 -6.49 -15.30
C LEU A 311 -2.29 -7.69 -16.24
N ALA A 312 -2.63 -8.88 -15.76
CA ALA A 312 -2.52 -10.11 -16.54
C ALA A 312 -3.37 -10.04 -17.84
N ALA A 313 -4.63 -9.60 -17.71
CA ALA A 313 -5.51 -9.44 -18.86
C ALA A 313 -5.01 -8.37 -19.84
N THR A 314 -4.47 -7.24 -19.31
CA THR A 314 -3.92 -6.18 -20.16
C THR A 314 -2.67 -6.65 -20.90
N LEU A 315 -1.73 -7.34 -20.22
CA LEU A 315 -0.54 -7.90 -20.87
C LEU A 315 -0.90 -8.96 -21.91
N ALA A 316 -1.82 -9.87 -21.60
CA ALA A 316 -2.32 -10.86 -22.55
C ALA A 316 -2.91 -10.19 -23.81
N GLN A 317 -3.72 -9.14 -23.62
CA GLN A 317 -4.28 -8.37 -24.75
C GLN A 317 -3.20 -7.66 -25.58
N VAL A 318 -2.19 -7.07 -24.92
CA VAL A 318 -1.10 -6.37 -25.64
C VAL A 318 -0.21 -7.32 -26.40
N LEU A 319 -0.03 -8.56 -25.93
CA LEU A 319 0.80 -9.58 -26.58
C LEU A 319 0.10 -10.27 -27.77
N VAL A 320 -1.23 -10.37 -27.75
CA VAL A 320 -2.02 -11.08 -28.77
C VAL A 320 -2.57 -10.11 -29.85
N GLY A 321 -2.81 -8.85 -29.48
CA GLY A 321 -3.40 -7.82 -30.35
C GLY A 321 -2.44 -6.74 -30.75
#